data_498198f19a869a4c73b36e57e2d6c723
#
_entry.id   498198f19a869a4c73b36e57e2d6c723
#
_cell.length_a   1.000
_cell.length_b   1.000
_cell.length_c   1.000
_cell.angle_alpha   90.00
_cell.angle_beta   90.00
_cell.angle_gamma   90.00
#
_symmetry.space_group_name_H-M   'P 1'
#
loop_
_entity.id
_entity.type
_entity.pdbx_description
1 polymer ?
#
loop_
_entity_poly.entity_id
_entity_poly.type
_entity_poly.pdbx_seq_one_letter_code
_entity_poly.pdbx_strand_id
1 'polypeptide(L)'
;MMCAVPSSMLDTGLAKRGAAEAEEECSALTTALGPDARFVVPRGPDPAAVCRASFGVGYGTDAHQDVKFLKGTTTLAFKFNGGVIVSVDSRSTMGAYIASQTVKKVIEINPFLLGTMAGGAADCAFWERNLGMQCRMYELRNKERISVAAASKLLCNTMYGYRGYGLSMGTMVCGWDKTGPQLYYVDDDGTRLHGNLFSVGSGSTYAYGVLDSGWRPDLTVEEAIDLGQRAIYHATHRDAYSGGINNVYLMKETGWVKVGAWDTGKDQHFKYAAEKAAAAGGAAGGKMEE
;
A
#
# COMPACT_ATOMS: atom_id res chain seq x y z
N MET A 1 -3.55 -14.23 11.39
CA MET A 1 -4.71 -13.88 12.21
C MET A 1 -5.85 -14.80 11.76
N MET A 2 -6.14 -15.83 12.54
CA MET A 2 -7.18 -16.82 12.21
C MET A 2 -8.55 -16.13 12.26
N CYS A 3 -9.29 -16.15 11.15
CA CYS A 3 -10.70 -15.82 11.19
C CYS A 3 -11.40 -16.82 12.13
N ALA A 4 -12.00 -16.34 13.19
CA ALA A 4 -12.85 -17.14 14.04
C ALA A 4 -14.07 -17.60 13.22
N VAL A 5 -14.10 -18.86 12.86
CA VAL A 5 -15.28 -19.50 12.27
C VAL A 5 -16.35 -19.60 13.36
N PRO A 6 -17.61 -19.21 13.10
CA PRO A 6 -18.68 -19.33 14.09
C PRO A 6 -18.77 -20.77 14.62
N SER A 7 -18.95 -20.95 15.91
CA SER A 7 -18.99 -22.24 16.59
C SER A 7 -20.04 -23.22 16.02
N SER A 8 -21.09 -22.71 15.37
CA SER A 8 -22.11 -23.52 14.68
C SER A 8 -21.60 -24.21 13.39
N MET A 9 -20.48 -23.75 12.81
CA MET A 9 -19.86 -24.39 11.63
C MET A 9 -18.78 -25.42 12.01
N LEU A 10 -18.37 -25.48 13.27
CA LEU A 10 -17.39 -26.44 13.77
C LEU A 10 -18.04 -27.74 14.32
N ASP A 11 -19.35 -27.86 14.29
CA ASP A 11 -20.09 -29.03 14.75
C ASP A 11 -20.16 -30.18 13.73
N THR A 12 -19.24 -30.18 12.76
CA THR A 12 -18.92 -31.38 11.99
C THR A 12 -17.95 -32.21 12.81
N GLY A 13 -18.39 -33.27 13.45
CA GLY A 13 -17.70 -34.28 14.28
C GLY A 13 -16.16 -34.29 14.46
N LEU A 14 -15.42 -33.44 13.74
CA LEU A 14 -13.96 -33.30 13.84
C LEU A 14 -13.50 -32.46 15.05
N ALA A 15 -14.30 -31.52 15.53
CA ALA A 15 -13.90 -30.63 16.65
C ALA A 15 -13.93 -31.31 18.03
N LYS A 16 -14.50 -32.53 18.12
CA LYS A 16 -14.61 -33.29 19.38
C LYS A 16 -13.61 -34.46 19.49
N ARG A 17 -12.80 -34.69 18.46
CA ARG A 17 -11.75 -35.72 18.50
C ARG A 17 -10.51 -35.15 19.19
N GLY A 18 -9.98 -35.89 20.17
CA GLY A 18 -8.75 -35.49 20.85
C GLY A 18 -7.55 -35.45 19.88
N ALA A 19 -6.52 -34.67 20.20
CA ALA A 19 -5.31 -34.52 19.36
C ALA A 19 -4.66 -35.87 19.03
N ALA A 20 -4.75 -36.88 19.93
CA ALA A 20 -4.23 -38.20 19.72
C ALA A 20 -4.94 -39.00 18.59
N GLU A 21 -6.29 -38.87 18.48
CA GLU A 21 -7.05 -39.49 17.40
C GLU A 21 -6.77 -38.87 16.05
N ALA A 22 -6.51 -37.55 16.02
CA ALA A 22 -6.15 -36.84 14.80
C ALA A 22 -4.74 -37.22 14.30
N GLU A 23 -3.80 -37.48 15.21
CA GLU A 23 -2.46 -37.98 14.86
C GLU A 23 -2.49 -39.42 14.37
N GLU A 24 -3.34 -40.27 14.95
CA GLU A 24 -3.50 -41.65 14.54
C GLU A 24 -4.17 -41.79 13.15
N GLU A 25 -5.21 -40.98 12.86
CA GLU A 25 -5.79 -40.89 11.53
C GLU A 25 -4.82 -40.34 10.48
N CYS A 26 -4.01 -39.35 10.83
CA CYS A 26 -2.98 -38.79 9.94
C CYS A 26 -1.89 -39.84 9.63
N SER A 27 -1.47 -40.61 10.63
CA SER A 27 -0.52 -41.71 10.47
C SER A 27 -1.07 -42.84 9.62
N ALA A 28 -2.33 -43.23 9.82
CA ALA A 28 -3.02 -44.24 9.03
C ALA A 28 -3.19 -43.83 7.56
N LEU A 29 -3.53 -42.56 7.32
CA LEU A 29 -3.61 -41.98 5.97
C LEU A 29 -2.23 -41.96 5.27
N THR A 30 -1.18 -41.63 5.98
CA THR A 30 0.19 -41.62 5.44
C THR A 30 0.69 -43.01 5.09
N THR A 31 0.28 -44.03 5.85
CA THR A 31 0.64 -45.44 5.61
C THR A 31 -0.16 -46.08 4.48
N ALA A 32 -1.42 -45.63 4.27
CA ALA A 32 -2.29 -46.10 3.21
C ALA A 32 -1.98 -45.49 1.83
N LEU A 33 -1.29 -44.33 1.83
CA LEU A 33 -0.85 -43.62 0.63
C LEU A 33 0.59 -44.05 0.35
N GLY A 34 0.82 -44.91 -0.65
CA GLY A 34 2.18 -45.30 -1.04
C GLY A 34 3.09 -44.13 -1.41
N PRO A 35 4.41 -44.37 -1.65
CA PRO A 35 5.41 -43.31 -1.84
C PRO A 35 5.14 -42.34 -3.02
N ASP A 36 4.23 -42.68 -3.91
CA ASP A 36 3.81 -41.85 -5.04
C ASP A 36 2.49 -41.10 -4.82
N ALA A 37 1.93 -41.16 -3.61
CA ALA A 37 0.68 -40.48 -3.32
C ALA A 37 0.88 -38.95 -3.27
N ARG A 38 0.34 -38.27 -4.26
CA ARG A 38 0.22 -36.82 -4.20
C ARG A 38 -0.66 -36.43 -3.01
N PHE A 39 -0.16 -35.56 -2.16
CA PHE A 39 -0.90 -35.00 -1.03
C PHE A 39 -2.18 -34.34 -1.55
N VAL A 40 -3.29 -35.06 -1.48
CA VAL A 40 -4.61 -34.52 -1.80
C VAL A 40 -5.09 -33.81 -0.54
N VAL A 41 -5.02 -32.50 -0.55
CA VAL A 41 -5.67 -31.68 0.49
C VAL A 41 -7.14 -32.13 0.54
N PRO A 42 -7.67 -32.56 1.70
CA PRO A 42 -9.10 -32.88 1.83
C PRO A 42 -9.88 -31.68 1.29
N ARG A 43 -10.83 -31.92 0.40
CA ARG A 43 -11.71 -30.86 -0.08
C ARG A 43 -12.49 -30.34 1.11
N GLY A 44 -12.02 -29.22 1.68
CA GLY A 44 -12.83 -28.43 2.58
C GLY A 44 -14.14 -28.02 1.91
N PRO A 45 -15.10 -27.53 2.66
CA PRO A 45 -16.31 -26.98 2.05
C PRO A 45 -15.89 -25.95 0.99
N ASP A 46 -16.52 -26.05 -0.20
CA ASP A 46 -16.25 -25.14 -1.30
C ASP A 46 -16.23 -23.68 -0.80
N PRO A 47 -15.11 -22.95 -0.94
CA PRO A 47 -15.00 -21.59 -0.43
C PRO A 47 -16.12 -20.68 -0.96
N ALA A 48 -16.59 -20.94 -2.19
CA ALA A 48 -17.73 -20.23 -2.77
C ALA A 48 -19.05 -20.59 -2.07
N ALA A 49 -19.24 -21.84 -1.64
CA ALA A 49 -20.41 -22.25 -0.88
C ALA A 49 -20.41 -21.63 0.54
N VAL A 50 -19.25 -21.57 1.18
CA VAL A 50 -19.08 -20.90 2.50
C VAL A 50 -19.35 -19.41 2.38
N CYS A 51 -18.82 -18.75 1.35
CA CYS A 51 -19.10 -17.34 1.10
C CYS A 51 -20.58 -17.08 0.82
N ARG A 52 -21.24 -17.94 0.03
CA ARG A 52 -22.70 -17.86 -0.21
C ARG A 52 -23.50 -17.99 1.07
N ALA A 53 -23.16 -18.95 1.92
CA ALA A 53 -23.86 -19.21 3.17
C ALA A 53 -23.64 -18.12 4.23
N SER A 54 -22.40 -17.58 4.29
CA SER A 54 -22.03 -16.61 5.33
C SER A 54 -22.35 -15.16 4.97
N PHE A 55 -22.35 -14.82 3.68
CA PHE A 55 -22.48 -13.43 3.21
C PHE A 55 -23.66 -13.22 2.26
N GLY A 56 -24.46 -14.25 1.95
CA GLY A 56 -25.57 -14.16 1.03
C GLY A 56 -25.19 -13.80 -0.42
N VAL A 57 -23.91 -13.94 -0.77
CA VAL A 57 -23.35 -13.53 -2.06
C VAL A 57 -23.10 -14.74 -2.95
N GLY A 58 -23.70 -14.77 -4.11
CA GLY A 58 -23.46 -15.79 -5.14
C GLY A 58 -22.14 -15.54 -5.88
N TYR A 59 -21.15 -16.39 -5.68
CA TYR A 59 -19.99 -16.46 -6.56
C TYR A 59 -20.37 -17.22 -7.83
N GLY A 60 -20.40 -16.56 -8.97
CA GLY A 60 -20.45 -17.24 -10.28
C GLY A 60 -21.82 -17.42 -10.95
N THR A 61 -22.81 -16.60 -10.67
CA THR A 61 -24.00 -16.41 -11.51
C THR A 61 -24.19 -14.92 -11.82
N ASP A 62 -24.90 -14.58 -12.89
CA ASP A 62 -25.01 -13.24 -13.48
C ASP A 62 -25.49 -12.08 -12.59
N ALA A 63 -25.64 -12.30 -11.28
CA ALA A 63 -25.86 -11.32 -10.24
C ALA A 63 -24.62 -11.18 -9.35
N HIS A 64 -23.49 -10.80 -9.94
CA HIS A 64 -22.25 -10.51 -9.22
C HIS A 64 -22.43 -9.26 -8.35
N GLN A 65 -22.89 -9.44 -7.12
CA GLN A 65 -22.52 -8.50 -6.06
C GLN A 65 -21.17 -8.98 -5.51
N ASP A 66 -20.10 -8.56 -6.17
CA ASP A 66 -18.76 -8.71 -5.59
C ASP A 66 -18.73 -8.04 -4.23
N VAL A 67 -18.25 -8.76 -3.21
CA VAL A 67 -17.96 -8.16 -1.92
C VAL A 67 -16.87 -7.13 -2.16
N LYS A 68 -17.26 -5.88 -2.38
CA LYS A 68 -16.34 -4.76 -2.56
C LYS A 68 -15.78 -4.39 -1.19
N PHE A 69 -14.60 -4.88 -0.89
CA PHE A 69 -13.83 -4.35 0.23
C PHE A 69 -13.42 -2.92 -0.11
N LEU A 70 -14.12 -1.95 0.47
CA LEU A 70 -13.71 -0.55 0.37
C LEU A 70 -12.34 -0.42 1.03
N LYS A 71 -11.36 -0.05 0.23
CA LYS A 71 -9.96 0.11 0.63
C LYS A 71 -9.66 1.59 0.65
N GLY A 72 -8.92 2.03 1.65
CA GLY A 72 -8.51 3.41 1.73
C GLY A 72 -7.01 3.55 1.93
N THR A 73 -6.49 4.61 1.38
CA THR A 73 -5.06 4.89 1.39
C THR A 73 -4.84 6.33 0.94
N THR A 74 -3.82 6.97 1.48
CA THR A 74 -3.24 8.17 0.88
C THR A 74 -1.74 7.99 0.75
N THR A 75 -1.26 7.93 -0.49
CA THR A 75 0.17 7.95 -0.80
C THR A 75 0.46 9.13 -1.70
N LEU A 76 1.61 9.76 -1.53
CA LEU A 76 2.09 10.81 -2.40
C LEU A 76 3.59 10.70 -2.63
N ALA A 77 4.01 11.19 -3.78
CA ALA A 77 5.41 11.39 -4.10
C ALA A 77 5.58 12.61 -5.00
N PHE A 78 6.66 13.34 -4.80
CA PHE A 78 7.02 14.46 -5.68
C PHE A 78 8.53 14.65 -5.78
N LYS A 79 8.95 15.16 -6.94
CA LYS A 79 10.34 15.52 -7.23
C LYS A 79 10.62 16.96 -6.82
N PHE A 80 11.82 17.20 -6.36
CA PHE A 80 12.38 18.54 -6.12
C PHE A 80 13.90 18.49 -6.35
N ASN A 81 14.59 19.61 -6.28
CA ASN A 81 16.03 19.66 -6.57
C ASN A 81 16.90 18.77 -5.65
N GLY A 82 16.40 18.44 -4.44
CA GLY A 82 17.08 17.55 -3.50
C GLY A 82 16.78 16.05 -3.68
N GLY A 83 15.89 15.67 -4.60
CA GLY A 83 15.50 14.27 -4.83
C GLY A 83 14.03 14.01 -5.02
N VAL A 84 13.55 12.90 -4.46
CA VAL A 84 12.11 12.57 -4.43
C VAL A 84 11.67 12.33 -2.99
N ILE A 85 10.63 13.04 -2.56
CA ILE A 85 9.92 12.72 -1.31
C ILE A 85 8.83 11.71 -1.62
N VAL A 86 8.73 10.71 -0.76
CA VAL A 86 7.61 9.77 -0.70
C VAL A 86 7.01 9.84 0.70
N SER A 87 5.72 10.11 0.79
CA SER A 87 5.01 10.18 2.07
C SER A 87 3.73 9.37 1.97
N VAL A 88 3.50 8.49 2.96
CA VAL A 88 2.40 7.54 2.94
C VAL A 88 1.76 7.40 4.32
N ASP A 89 0.45 7.21 4.36
CA ASP A 89 -0.25 6.78 5.56
C ASP A 89 -0.02 5.30 5.86
N SER A 90 -0.53 4.79 6.98
CA SER A 90 -0.35 3.38 7.36
C SER A 90 -1.65 2.66 7.73
N ARG A 91 -2.81 3.28 7.55
CA ARG A 91 -4.08 2.65 7.84
C ARG A 91 -4.47 1.65 6.76
N SER A 92 -4.87 0.45 7.17
CA SER A 92 -5.55 -0.52 6.31
C SER A 92 -6.98 -0.72 6.80
N THR A 93 -7.92 -0.70 5.86
CA THR A 93 -9.33 -0.88 6.14
C THR A 93 -9.87 -2.15 5.48
N MET A 94 -10.89 -2.72 6.08
CA MET A 94 -11.66 -3.85 5.56
C MET A 94 -13.15 -3.49 5.64
N GLY A 95 -13.68 -2.90 4.58
CA GLY A 95 -14.99 -2.27 4.61
C GLY A 95 -15.01 -1.07 5.56
N ALA A 96 -15.95 -1.06 6.50
CA ALA A 96 -16.08 -0.01 7.51
C ALA A 96 -15.13 -0.16 8.72
N TYR A 97 -14.38 -1.27 8.80
CA TYR A 97 -13.50 -1.54 9.94
C TYR A 97 -12.05 -1.20 9.63
N ILE A 98 -11.32 -0.74 10.63
CA ILE A 98 -9.87 -0.55 10.58
C ILE A 98 -9.22 -1.90 10.90
N ALA A 99 -8.58 -2.50 9.88
CA ALA A 99 -7.89 -3.78 10.04
C ALA A 99 -6.51 -3.60 10.69
N SER A 100 -5.79 -2.50 10.37
CA SER A 100 -4.49 -2.18 10.95
C SER A 100 -4.19 -0.69 10.82
N GLN A 101 -3.37 -0.16 11.74
CA GLN A 101 -2.88 1.23 11.74
C GLN A 101 -1.38 1.31 11.40
N THR A 102 -0.72 0.18 11.13
CA THR A 102 0.75 0.12 11.05
C THR A 102 1.26 -0.58 9.80
N VAL A 103 0.47 -0.61 8.73
CA VAL A 103 0.85 -1.24 7.46
C VAL A 103 1.93 -0.41 6.77
N LYS A 104 2.98 -1.07 6.30
CA LYS A 104 3.98 -0.46 5.43
C LYS A 104 3.41 -0.33 4.02
N LYS A 105 3.24 0.90 3.55
CA LYS A 105 2.75 1.20 2.19
C LYS A 105 3.86 1.68 1.25
N VAL A 106 5.10 1.68 1.70
CA VAL A 106 6.29 1.83 0.85
C VAL A 106 6.97 0.48 0.75
N ILE A 107 7.20 0.02 -0.46
CA ILE A 107 7.89 -1.21 -0.79
C ILE A 107 9.29 -0.85 -1.30
N GLU A 108 10.28 -1.34 -0.60
CA GLU A 108 11.69 -1.12 -0.86
C GLU A 108 12.14 -2.13 -1.94
N ILE A 109 12.04 -1.74 -3.21
CA ILE A 109 12.34 -2.61 -4.36
C ILE A 109 13.84 -2.90 -4.43
N ASN A 110 14.67 -1.85 -4.34
CA ASN A 110 16.12 -1.93 -4.19
C ASN A 110 16.63 -0.60 -3.58
N PRO A 111 17.93 -0.44 -3.29
CA PRO A 111 18.46 0.78 -2.67
C PRO A 111 18.18 2.09 -3.41
N PHE A 112 17.81 2.02 -4.69
CA PHE A 112 17.59 3.18 -5.57
C PHE A 112 16.17 3.21 -6.17
N LEU A 113 15.29 2.29 -5.75
CA LEU A 113 13.92 2.19 -6.22
C LEU A 113 12.97 1.93 -5.06
N LEU A 114 11.94 2.76 -4.95
CA LEU A 114 10.80 2.59 -4.06
C LEU A 114 9.52 2.44 -4.87
N GLY A 115 8.59 1.63 -4.37
CA GLY A 115 7.22 1.55 -4.81
C GLY A 115 6.25 1.98 -3.72
N THR A 116 5.09 2.51 -4.08
CA THR A 116 4.03 2.84 -3.12
C THR A 116 2.80 1.98 -3.34
N MET A 117 2.14 1.63 -2.27
CA MET A 117 1.00 0.73 -2.28
C MET A 117 -0.31 1.50 -2.14
N ALA A 118 -1.18 1.45 -3.16
CA ALA A 118 -2.56 1.86 -3.07
C ALA A 118 -3.48 0.85 -3.76
N GLY A 119 -4.64 0.57 -3.19
CA GLY A 119 -5.56 -0.46 -3.67
C GLY A 119 -5.44 -1.78 -2.91
N GLY A 120 -5.32 -2.91 -3.61
CA GLY A 120 -5.17 -4.25 -3.03
C GLY A 120 -3.77 -4.44 -2.44
N ALA A 121 -3.67 -4.57 -1.13
CA ALA A 121 -2.38 -4.76 -0.47
C ALA A 121 -1.65 -6.03 -0.96
N ALA A 122 -2.39 -7.10 -1.20
CA ALA A 122 -1.83 -8.35 -1.72
C ALA A 122 -1.30 -8.19 -3.15
N ASP A 123 -2.06 -7.52 -4.02
CA ASP A 123 -1.67 -7.27 -5.42
C ASP A 123 -0.41 -6.40 -5.48
N CYS A 124 -0.38 -5.29 -4.74
CA CYS A 124 0.78 -4.42 -4.68
C CYS A 124 2.02 -5.17 -4.15
N ALA A 125 1.88 -5.88 -3.01
CA ALA A 125 3.00 -6.60 -2.41
C ALA A 125 3.56 -7.68 -3.35
N PHE A 126 2.69 -8.45 -4.01
CA PHE A 126 3.09 -9.51 -4.92
C PHE A 126 3.80 -8.96 -6.16
N TRP A 127 3.18 -7.99 -6.85
CA TRP A 127 3.70 -7.50 -8.12
C TRP A 127 4.92 -6.60 -7.96
N GLU A 128 5.00 -5.81 -6.89
CA GLU A 128 6.21 -5.02 -6.62
C GLU A 128 7.38 -5.91 -6.13
N ARG A 129 7.11 -7.01 -5.42
CA ARG A 129 8.12 -8.02 -5.13
C ARG A 129 8.60 -8.72 -6.41
N ASN A 130 7.69 -9.05 -7.32
CA ASN A 130 8.02 -9.60 -8.64
C ASN A 130 8.88 -8.61 -9.43
N LEU A 131 8.53 -7.33 -9.42
CA LEU A 131 9.35 -6.27 -10.03
C LEU A 131 10.76 -6.26 -9.45
N GLY A 132 10.92 -6.38 -8.14
CA GLY A 132 12.22 -6.46 -7.47
C GLY A 132 13.08 -7.62 -7.99
N MET A 133 12.48 -8.80 -8.18
CA MET A 133 13.18 -9.94 -8.78
C MET A 133 13.61 -9.66 -10.23
N GLN A 134 12.73 -9.05 -11.03
CA GLN A 134 13.06 -8.68 -12.43
C GLN A 134 14.18 -7.63 -12.50
N CYS A 135 14.14 -6.63 -11.62
CA CYS A 135 15.22 -5.63 -11.51
C CYS A 135 16.57 -6.27 -11.16
N ARG A 136 16.54 -7.23 -10.22
CA ARG A 136 17.77 -7.96 -9.85
C ARG A 136 18.29 -8.83 -10.98
N MET A 137 17.43 -9.53 -11.71
CA MET A 137 17.82 -10.30 -12.89
C MET A 137 18.41 -9.41 -13.98
N TYR A 138 17.83 -8.24 -14.20
CA TYR A 138 18.36 -7.25 -15.15
C TYR A 138 19.79 -6.84 -14.77
N GLU A 139 20.01 -6.48 -13.52
CA GLU A 139 21.31 -6.07 -13.00
C GLU A 139 22.38 -7.17 -13.14
N LEU A 140 22.01 -8.43 -12.85
CA LEU A 140 22.90 -9.57 -13.01
C LEU A 140 23.32 -9.82 -14.47
N ARG A 141 22.38 -9.63 -15.41
CA ARG A 141 22.61 -9.84 -16.84
C ARG A 141 23.40 -8.71 -17.49
N ASN A 142 23.03 -7.47 -17.16
CA ASN A 142 23.56 -6.28 -17.84
C ASN A 142 24.74 -5.64 -17.10
N LYS A 143 25.02 -6.06 -15.85
CA LYS A 143 26.05 -5.50 -14.97
C LYS A 143 25.88 -4.01 -14.67
N GLU A 144 24.65 -3.52 -14.83
CA GLU A 144 24.26 -2.15 -14.50
C GLU A 144 22.86 -2.13 -13.87
N ARG A 145 22.58 -1.10 -13.08
CA ARG A 145 21.26 -0.89 -12.48
C ARG A 145 20.22 -0.59 -13.56
N ILE A 146 19.03 -1.15 -13.40
CA ILE A 146 17.89 -0.82 -14.24
C ILE A 146 17.49 0.65 -14.03
N SER A 147 17.10 1.35 -15.09
CA SER A 147 16.54 2.70 -14.97
C SER A 147 15.13 2.66 -14.35
N VAL A 148 14.73 3.75 -13.72
CA VAL A 148 13.37 3.89 -13.16
C VAL A 148 12.32 3.78 -14.27
N ALA A 149 12.62 4.34 -15.44
CA ALA A 149 11.79 4.23 -16.64
C ALA A 149 11.59 2.78 -17.08
N ALA A 150 12.66 1.97 -17.12
CA ALA A 150 12.56 0.57 -17.50
C ALA A 150 11.83 -0.26 -16.44
N ALA A 151 12.10 -0.04 -15.16
CA ALA A 151 11.42 -0.73 -14.05
C ALA A 151 9.90 -0.45 -14.07
N SER A 152 9.50 0.81 -14.19
CA SER A 152 8.08 1.18 -14.30
C SER A 152 7.41 0.61 -15.55
N LYS A 153 8.15 0.48 -16.66
CA LYS A 153 7.65 -0.13 -17.90
C LYS A 153 7.44 -1.65 -17.76
N LEU A 154 8.34 -2.35 -17.08
CA LEU A 154 8.17 -3.77 -16.77
C LEU A 154 6.89 -4.01 -15.96
N LEU A 155 6.68 -3.21 -14.90
CA LEU A 155 5.47 -3.29 -14.10
C LEU A 155 4.21 -2.98 -14.92
N CYS A 156 4.23 -1.91 -15.71
CA CYS A 156 3.13 -1.53 -16.58
C CYS A 156 2.76 -2.63 -17.58
N ASN A 157 3.74 -3.25 -18.23
CA ASN A 157 3.51 -4.34 -19.17
C ASN A 157 2.89 -5.56 -18.47
N THR A 158 3.33 -5.85 -17.25
CA THR A 158 2.74 -6.92 -16.44
C THR A 158 1.29 -6.61 -16.11
N MET A 159 0.98 -5.41 -15.63
CA MET A 159 -0.39 -4.98 -15.32
C MET A 159 -1.29 -5.03 -16.56
N TYR A 160 -0.80 -4.54 -17.69
CA TYR A 160 -1.54 -4.60 -18.95
C TYR A 160 -1.87 -6.05 -19.37
N GLY A 161 -0.95 -7.00 -19.15
CA GLY A 161 -1.19 -8.43 -19.42
C GLY A 161 -2.27 -9.05 -18.54
N TYR A 162 -2.51 -8.49 -17.35
CA TYR A 162 -3.56 -8.93 -16.41
C TYR A 162 -4.78 -8.01 -16.36
N ARG A 163 -4.90 -7.09 -17.32
CA ARG A 163 -6.04 -6.19 -17.42
C ARG A 163 -7.34 -6.98 -17.54
N GLY A 164 -8.34 -6.61 -16.73
CA GLY A 164 -9.63 -7.30 -16.69
C GLY A 164 -9.71 -8.53 -15.78
N TYR A 165 -8.60 -8.95 -15.16
CA TYR A 165 -8.58 -10.06 -14.19
C TYR A 165 -8.94 -9.64 -12.76
N GLY A 166 -9.33 -8.38 -12.55
CA GLY A 166 -9.78 -7.89 -11.24
C GLY A 166 -8.65 -7.46 -10.32
N LEU A 167 -7.45 -7.20 -10.83
CA LEU A 167 -6.40 -6.57 -10.04
C LEU A 167 -6.85 -5.17 -9.59
N SER A 168 -6.40 -4.76 -8.42
CA SER A 168 -6.66 -3.42 -7.87
C SER A 168 -5.37 -2.84 -7.34
N MET A 169 -4.72 -1.99 -8.14
CA MET A 169 -3.39 -1.52 -7.86
C MET A 169 -3.13 -0.15 -8.49
N GLY A 170 -2.76 0.80 -7.67
CA GLY A 170 -2.18 2.08 -8.10
C GLY A 170 -0.85 2.28 -7.37
N THR A 171 0.23 2.36 -8.10
CA THR A 171 1.57 2.48 -7.52
C THR A 171 2.35 3.63 -8.13
N MET A 172 3.18 4.26 -7.32
CA MET A 172 4.20 5.17 -7.80
C MET A 172 5.54 4.46 -7.69
N VAL A 173 6.25 4.35 -8.81
CA VAL A 173 7.63 3.88 -8.87
C VAL A 173 8.54 5.10 -8.93
N CYS A 174 9.30 5.31 -7.89
CA CYS A 174 10.24 6.42 -7.80
C CYS A 174 11.65 5.91 -7.51
N GLY A 175 12.62 6.65 -7.98
CA GLY A 175 14.01 6.26 -7.80
C GLY A 175 14.98 7.30 -8.33
N TRP A 176 16.26 6.93 -8.26
CA TRP A 176 17.36 7.70 -8.80
C TRP A 176 18.18 6.84 -9.77
N ASP A 177 18.28 7.28 -11.00
CA ASP A 177 19.10 6.63 -12.04
C ASP A 177 20.11 7.60 -12.66
N LYS A 178 20.76 7.19 -13.76
CA LYS A 178 21.76 7.99 -14.47
C LYS A 178 21.23 9.35 -14.97
N THR A 179 19.91 9.49 -15.10
CA THR A 179 19.23 10.71 -15.55
C THR A 179 18.74 11.59 -14.40
N GLY A 180 19.03 11.18 -13.16
CA GLY A 180 18.60 11.87 -11.95
C GLY A 180 17.35 11.29 -11.31
N PRO A 181 16.62 12.09 -10.50
CA PRO A 181 15.42 11.67 -9.81
C PRO A 181 14.26 11.45 -10.78
N GLN A 182 13.60 10.28 -10.70
CA GLN A 182 12.51 9.91 -11.59
C GLN A 182 11.29 9.46 -10.78
N LEU A 183 10.09 9.76 -11.32
CA LEU A 183 8.81 9.41 -10.72
C LEU A 183 7.82 9.00 -11.79
N TYR A 184 7.26 7.79 -11.64
CA TYR A 184 6.26 7.23 -12.54
C TYR A 184 5.06 6.74 -11.74
N TYR A 185 3.87 6.98 -12.26
CA TYR A 185 2.62 6.36 -11.81
C TYR A 185 2.29 5.18 -12.73
N VAL A 186 1.88 4.05 -12.15
CA VAL A 186 1.42 2.84 -12.85
C VAL A 186 0.17 2.31 -12.17
N ASP A 187 -0.83 1.88 -12.96
CA ASP A 187 -2.06 1.28 -12.45
C ASP A 187 -2.38 -0.09 -13.06
N ASP A 188 -3.45 -0.70 -12.56
CA ASP A 188 -3.94 -2.01 -12.96
C ASP A 188 -4.58 -2.04 -14.37
N ASP A 189 -4.91 -0.90 -14.96
CA ASP A 189 -5.30 -0.78 -16.37
C ASP A 189 -4.10 -0.78 -17.32
N GLY A 190 -2.90 -0.70 -16.81
CA GLY A 190 -1.66 -0.56 -17.59
C GLY A 190 -1.39 0.88 -18.02
N THR A 191 -1.98 1.87 -17.34
CA THR A 191 -1.61 3.27 -17.49
C THR A 191 -0.21 3.48 -16.90
N ARG A 192 0.63 4.24 -17.58
CA ARG A 192 1.95 4.64 -17.09
C ARG A 192 2.18 6.11 -17.40
N LEU A 193 2.31 6.92 -16.37
CA LEU A 193 2.52 8.36 -16.48
C LEU A 193 3.86 8.75 -15.85
N HIS A 194 4.63 9.60 -16.54
CA HIS A 194 5.80 10.26 -15.98
C HIS A 194 5.41 11.66 -15.50
N GLY A 195 5.87 12.06 -14.32
CA GLY A 195 5.52 13.38 -13.79
C GLY A 195 6.43 13.83 -12.66
N ASN A 196 6.13 15.01 -12.15
CA ASN A 196 6.88 15.60 -11.04
C ASN A 196 6.20 15.41 -9.69
N LEU A 197 4.89 15.14 -9.70
CA LEU A 197 4.08 15.04 -8.51
C LEU A 197 2.89 14.13 -8.76
N PHE A 198 2.67 13.15 -7.88
CA PHE A 198 1.50 12.29 -7.88
C PHE A 198 1.01 12.05 -6.45
N SER A 199 -0.29 11.84 -6.33
CA SER A 199 -0.93 11.31 -5.13
C SER A 199 -1.94 10.25 -5.52
N VAL A 200 -1.98 9.13 -4.79
CA VAL A 200 -2.77 7.95 -5.14
C VAL A 200 -3.51 7.44 -3.90
N GLY A 201 -4.74 6.98 -4.11
CA GLY A 201 -5.61 6.45 -3.07
C GLY A 201 -6.82 7.33 -2.79
N SER A 202 -7.66 6.93 -1.83
CA SER A 202 -8.93 7.59 -1.52
C SER A 202 -8.78 9.03 -1.01
N GLY A 203 -7.68 9.33 -0.31
CA GLY A 203 -7.38 10.67 0.19
C GLY A 203 -6.55 11.53 -0.76
N SER A 204 -6.24 11.06 -1.96
CA SER A 204 -5.35 11.75 -2.92
C SER A 204 -5.82 13.16 -3.28
N THR A 205 -7.12 13.38 -3.43
CA THR A 205 -7.70 14.69 -3.79
C THR A 205 -7.42 15.75 -2.71
N TYR A 206 -7.47 15.36 -1.45
CA TYR A 206 -7.15 16.26 -0.34
C TYR A 206 -5.65 16.56 -0.28
N ALA A 207 -4.81 15.54 -0.54
CA ALA A 207 -3.37 15.72 -0.59
C ALA A 207 -2.96 16.65 -1.75
N TYR A 208 -3.58 16.52 -2.93
CA TYR A 208 -3.32 17.42 -4.06
C TYR A 208 -3.58 18.89 -3.71
N GLY A 209 -4.64 19.20 -2.99
CA GLY A 209 -4.93 20.60 -2.61
C GLY A 209 -3.82 21.25 -1.79
N VAL A 210 -3.13 20.48 -0.94
CA VAL A 210 -1.98 20.96 -0.18
C VAL A 210 -0.71 20.99 -1.03
N LEU A 211 -0.51 19.95 -1.85
CA LEU A 211 0.68 19.84 -2.71
C LEU A 211 0.69 20.95 -3.77
N ASP A 212 -0.42 21.19 -4.46
CA ASP A 212 -0.51 22.18 -5.52
C ASP A 212 -0.27 23.61 -5.02
N SER A 213 -0.62 23.89 -3.76
CA SER A 213 -0.38 25.21 -3.17
C SER A 213 1.04 25.37 -2.59
N GLY A 214 1.73 24.26 -2.26
CA GLY A 214 3.03 24.32 -1.58
C GLY A 214 4.20 23.81 -2.41
N TRP A 215 3.97 23.05 -3.47
CA TRP A 215 5.04 22.47 -4.25
C TRP A 215 5.73 23.49 -5.16
N ARG A 216 7.03 23.44 -5.14
CA ARG A 216 7.93 24.14 -6.06
C ARG A 216 9.22 23.33 -6.25
N PRO A 217 9.93 23.44 -7.37
CA PRO A 217 11.11 22.61 -7.65
C PRO A 217 12.31 22.94 -6.77
N ASP A 218 12.38 24.13 -6.24
CA ASP A 218 13.49 24.68 -5.43
C ASP A 218 13.31 24.53 -3.91
N LEU A 219 12.39 23.67 -3.46
CA LEU A 219 12.22 23.35 -2.04
C LEU A 219 13.52 22.88 -1.41
N THR A 220 13.77 23.27 -0.17
CA THR A 220 14.80 22.63 0.66
C THR A 220 14.33 21.26 1.11
N VAL A 221 15.24 20.42 1.59
CA VAL A 221 14.91 19.08 2.08
C VAL A 221 13.89 19.14 3.22
N GLU A 222 14.08 20.06 4.14
CA GLU A 222 13.22 20.28 5.31
C GLU A 222 11.82 20.74 4.90
N GLU A 223 11.72 21.70 3.99
CA GLU A 223 10.44 22.16 3.43
C GLU A 223 9.71 21.06 2.65
N ALA A 224 10.45 20.25 1.90
CA ALA A 224 9.88 19.14 1.15
C ALA A 224 9.34 18.03 2.09
N ILE A 225 10.05 17.73 3.18
CA ILE A 225 9.59 16.80 4.21
C ILE A 225 8.32 17.34 4.88
N ASP A 226 8.31 18.61 5.29
CA ASP A 226 7.16 19.23 5.93
C ASP A 226 5.95 19.28 5.00
N LEU A 227 6.14 19.60 3.72
CA LEU A 227 5.07 19.58 2.72
C LEU A 227 4.45 18.19 2.57
N GLY A 228 5.28 17.14 2.47
CA GLY A 228 4.81 15.75 2.41
C GLY A 228 4.03 15.35 3.67
N GLN A 229 4.54 15.70 4.84
CA GLN A 229 3.88 15.45 6.12
C GLN A 229 2.53 16.15 6.21
N ARG A 230 2.48 17.42 5.87
CA ARG A 230 1.30 18.27 5.93
C ARG A 230 0.21 17.80 4.97
N ALA A 231 0.59 17.37 3.76
CA ALA A 231 -0.34 16.86 2.79
C ALA A 231 -1.01 15.55 3.26
N ILE A 232 -0.25 14.59 3.83
CA ILE A 232 -0.81 13.37 4.42
C ILE A 232 -1.67 13.71 5.65
N TYR A 233 -1.24 14.64 6.50
CA TYR A 233 -2.03 15.06 7.67
C TYR A 233 -3.42 15.59 7.26
N HIS A 234 -3.47 16.50 6.28
CA HIS A 234 -4.75 17.04 5.79
C HIS A 234 -5.61 15.98 5.11
N ALA A 235 -5.00 15.05 4.37
CA ALA A 235 -5.71 13.94 3.77
C ALA A 235 -6.31 13.01 4.82
N THR A 236 -5.56 12.62 5.84
CA THR A 236 -6.05 11.74 6.93
C THR A 236 -7.11 12.39 7.78
N HIS A 237 -7.14 13.72 7.86
CA HIS A 237 -8.19 14.46 8.57
C HIS A 237 -9.54 14.41 7.83
N ARG A 238 -9.54 14.37 6.51
CA ARG A 238 -10.75 14.38 5.68
C ARG A 238 -11.18 13.00 5.20
N ASP A 239 -10.22 12.12 4.92
CA ASP A 239 -10.45 10.75 4.47
C ASP A 239 -10.50 9.79 5.66
N ALA A 240 -11.67 9.27 5.97
CA ALA A 240 -11.86 8.30 7.04
C ALA A 240 -11.10 6.99 6.84
N TYR A 241 -10.75 6.66 5.60
CA TYR A 241 -10.01 5.44 5.26
C TYR A 241 -8.49 5.58 5.36
N SER A 242 -7.96 6.81 5.45
CA SER A 242 -6.55 7.09 5.65
C SER A 242 -6.25 7.48 7.09
N GLY A 243 -5.04 7.15 7.58
CA GLY A 243 -4.63 7.50 8.95
C GLY A 243 -3.46 6.68 9.47
N GLY A 244 -3.31 6.67 10.79
CA GLY A 244 -2.23 5.96 11.47
C GLY A 244 -0.91 6.74 11.44
N ILE A 245 0.16 6.09 11.01
CA ILE A 245 1.51 6.63 10.99
C ILE A 245 1.83 7.15 9.60
N ASN A 246 2.26 8.40 9.52
CA ASN A 246 2.84 8.97 8.31
C ASN A 246 4.31 8.56 8.18
N ASN A 247 4.64 7.76 7.19
CA ASN A 247 6.00 7.34 6.89
C ASN A 247 6.57 8.17 5.74
N VAL A 248 7.71 8.81 5.98
CA VAL A 248 8.37 9.66 4.99
C VAL A 248 9.71 9.07 4.59
N TYR A 249 9.93 8.97 3.29
CA TYR A 249 11.17 8.54 2.67
C TYR A 249 11.70 9.65 1.76
N LEU A 250 13.00 9.77 1.73
CA LEU A 250 13.72 10.65 0.82
C LEU A 250 14.64 9.81 -0.08
N MET A 251 14.40 9.88 -1.39
CA MET A 251 15.26 9.30 -2.40
C MET A 251 16.31 10.31 -2.82
N LYS A 252 17.57 9.94 -2.64
CA LYS A 252 18.77 10.72 -3.05
C LYS A 252 19.56 9.96 -4.10
N GLU A 253 20.58 10.60 -4.65
CA GLU A 253 21.55 9.98 -5.54
C GLU A 253 22.26 8.77 -4.91
N THR A 254 22.50 8.82 -3.61
CA THR A 254 23.13 7.74 -2.81
C THR A 254 22.17 6.62 -2.42
N GLY A 255 20.90 6.72 -2.75
CA GLY A 255 19.85 5.80 -2.39
C GLY A 255 18.79 6.43 -1.49
N TRP A 256 17.77 5.64 -1.15
CA TRP A 256 16.69 6.12 -0.28
C TRP A 256 17.09 6.07 1.20
N VAL A 257 16.51 6.98 1.94
CA VAL A 257 16.62 7.04 3.40
C VAL A 257 15.21 7.21 3.98
N LYS A 258 14.86 6.40 4.98
CA LYS A 258 13.65 6.63 5.78
C LYS A 258 13.91 7.80 6.72
N VAL A 259 13.24 8.92 6.48
CA VAL A 259 13.40 10.16 7.25
C VAL A 259 12.80 10.01 8.65
N GLY A 260 11.60 9.42 8.70
CA GLY A 260 10.91 9.20 9.98
C GLY A 260 9.51 8.64 9.81
N ALA A 261 8.85 8.51 10.96
CA ALA A 261 7.49 8.04 11.08
C ALA A 261 6.79 8.85 12.19
N TRP A 262 5.66 9.46 11.89
CA TRP A 262 4.95 10.35 12.82
C TRP A 262 3.49 9.92 12.93
N ASP A 263 2.98 9.85 14.14
CA ASP A 263 1.56 9.59 14.37
C ASP A 263 0.73 10.81 13.93
N THR A 264 -0.19 10.61 12.98
CA THR A 264 -1.00 11.69 12.42
C THR A 264 -1.97 12.29 13.43
N GLY A 265 -2.47 11.49 14.36
CA GLY A 265 -3.43 11.91 15.39
C GLY A 265 -2.80 12.55 16.63
N LYS A 266 -1.52 12.30 16.86
CA LYS A 266 -0.78 12.83 18.00
C LYS A 266 0.26 13.85 17.56
N ASP A 267 1.39 13.38 17.05
CA ASP A 267 2.55 14.22 16.78
C ASP A 267 2.24 15.36 15.81
N GLN A 268 1.61 15.04 14.68
CA GLN A 268 1.31 16.02 13.64
C GLN A 268 0.13 16.92 14.02
N HIS A 269 -0.90 16.35 14.68
CA HIS A 269 -2.05 17.14 15.10
C HIS A 269 -1.65 18.28 16.07
N PHE A 270 -0.86 17.98 17.09
CA PHE A 270 -0.43 19.00 18.04
C PHE A 270 0.55 20.01 17.42
N LYS A 271 1.46 19.56 16.54
CA LYS A 271 2.35 20.45 15.79
C LYS A 271 1.56 21.49 15.00
N TYR A 272 0.68 21.04 14.12
CA TYR A 272 -0.06 21.94 13.23
C TYR A 272 -1.16 22.74 13.94
N ALA A 273 -1.72 22.24 15.05
CA ALA A 273 -2.63 23.01 15.88
C ALA A 273 -1.90 24.17 16.57
N ALA A 274 -0.69 23.96 17.07
CA ALA A 274 0.14 25.02 17.67
C ALA A 274 0.55 26.09 16.65
N GLU A 275 0.98 25.68 15.45
CA GLU A 275 1.30 26.60 14.36
C GLU A 275 0.09 27.46 13.95
N LYS A 276 -1.09 26.87 13.84
CA LYS A 276 -2.33 27.58 13.52
C LYS A 276 -2.70 28.58 14.62
N ALA A 277 -2.54 28.23 15.90
CA ALA A 277 -2.80 29.12 17.04
C ALA A 277 -1.83 30.29 17.06
N ALA A 278 -0.54 30.05 16.80
CA ALA A 278 0.49 31.10 16.73
C ALA A 278 0.20 32.07 15.57
N ALA A 279 -0.18 31.57 14.40
CA ALA A 279 -0.55 32.41 13.26
C ALA A 279 -1.79 33.27 13.54
N ALA A 280 -2.78 32.74 14.26
CA ALA A 280 -3.99 33.49 14.64
C ALA A 280 -3.69 34.54 15.70
N GLY A 281 -2.81 34.27 16.67
CA GLY A 281 -2.38 35.23 17.72
C GLY A 281 -1.54 36.37 17.15
N GLY A 282 -0.68 36.11 16.18
CA GLY A 282 0.10 37.12 15.48
C GLY A 282 -0.74 38.08 14.63
N ALA A 283 -1.85 37.60 14.04
CA ALA A 283 -2.77 38.44 13.30
C ALA A 283 -3.62 39.38 14.18
N ALA A 284 -3.84 39.04 15.45
CA ALA A 284 -4.59 39.88 16.40
C ALA A 284 -3.73 41.01 16.98
N GLY A 285 -2.40 40.84 17.05
CA GLY A 285 -1.48 41.86 17.58
C GLY A 285 -1.15 42.99 16.60
N GLY A 286 -1.43 42.87 15.32
CA GLY A 286 -1.14 43.86 14.27
C GLY A 286 -2.22 44.89 14.00
N LYS A 287 -3.32 44.92 14.76
CA LYS A 287 -4.46 45.83 14.53
C LYS A 287 -4.69 46.85 15.67
N MET A 288 -3.72 47.13 16.50
CA MET A 288 -3.82 48.16 17.55
C MET A 288 -2.67 49.15 17.50
N GLU A 289 -2.34 49.69 16.33
CA GLU A 289 -1.57 50.93 16.20
C GLU A 289 -2.07 51.67 14.96
N GLU A 290 -3.18 52.41 15.09
CA GLU A 290 -3.55 53.63 14.41
C GLU A 290 -4.46 54.47 15.31
#